data_c5ed6b91a82366a446bee094faa229e4
#
_entry.id   c5ed6b91a82366a446bee094faa229e4
#
_cell.length_a   1.000
_cell.length_b   1.000
_cell.length_c   1.000
_cell.angle_alpha   90.00
_cell.angle_beta   90.00
_cell.angle_gamma   90.00
#
_symmetry.space_group_name_H-M   'P 1'
#
loop_
_entity.id
_entity.type
_entity.pdbx_description
1 polymer ?
#
loop_
_entity_poly.entity_id
_entity_poly.type
_entity_poly.pdbx_seq_one_letter_code
_entity_poly.pdbx_strand_id
1 'polypeptide(L)'
;MYKRQDKGANYSSYSNALVDQYLIEARESADPAVRAEAYDKFQEELAKDPAFTFICYIDANYVANSSIQGISADTVMGHHGVGIFWNVADWTIGN
;
A
#
# COMPACT_ATOMS: atom_id res chain seq x y z
N MET A 1 8.60 12.78 -6.64
CA MET A 1 7.66 13.68 -7.31
C MET A 1 6.91 12.89 -8.39
N TYR A 2 5.69 12.50 -8.09
CA TYR A 2 4.84 11.74 -9.04
C TYR A 2 3.86 12.68 -9.76
N LYS A 3 4.32 13.91 -9.97
CA LYS A 3 3.58 14.90 -10.74
C LYS A 3 3.40 14.39 -12.15
N ARG A 4 2.18 14.58 -12.67
CA ARG A 4 1.86 14.59 -14.11
C ARG A 4 2.95 13.94 -14.96
N GLN A 5 2.97 12.63 -14.98
CA GLN A 5 3.86 11.98 -15.92
C GLN A 5 3.01 11.49 -17.07
N ASP A 6 3.19 12.08 -18.22
CA ASP A 6 2.59 11.62 -19.48
C ASP A 6 2.99 10.17 -19.81
N LYS A 7 3.90 9.59 -19.02
CA LYS A 7 4.42 8.22 -19.14
C LYS A 7 4.69 7.56 -17.79
N GLY A 8 3.92 7.86 -16.75
CA GLY A 8 4.09 7.29 -15.41
C GLY A 8 2.84 6.59 -14.89
N ALA A 9 2.86 6.22 -13.61
CA ALA A 9 1.76 5.53 -12.95
C ALA A 9 0.55 6.41 -12.60
N ASN A 10 0.59 7.72 -12.91
CA ASN A 10 -0.53 8.62 -12.71
C ASN A 10 -1.51 8.57 -13.91
N TYR A 11 -2.22 7.46 -14.04
CA TYR A 11 -3.13 7.20 -15.16
C TYR A 11 -4.36 8.12 -15.18
N SER A 12 -4.74 8.70 -14.03
CA SER A 12 -5.86 9.64 -13.92
C SER A 12 -5.47 11.08 -14.30
N SER A 13 -4.19 11.36 -14.53
CA SER A 13 -3.66 12.72 -14.67
C SER A 13 -4.01 13.63 -13.49
N TYR A 14 -4.20 13.04 -12.31
CA TYR A 14 -4.53 13.76 -11.07
C TYR A 14 -3.46 14.77 -10.72
N SER A 15 -3.87 15.96 -10.28
CA SER A 15 -2.96 17.03 -9.90
C SER A 15 -3.59 17.89 -8.80
N ASN A 16 -3.09 17.75 -7.58
CA ASN A 16 -3.49 18.55 -6.44
C ASN A 16 -2.23 18.95 -5.67
N ALA A 17 -2.02 20.27 -5.51
CA ALA A 17 -0.80 20.79 -4.91
C ALA A 17 -0.67 20.45 -3.41
N LEU A 18 -1.79 20.36 -2.68
CA LEU A 18 -1.78 19.99 -1.26
C LEU A 18 -1.47 18.52 -1.09
N VAL A 19 -2.03 17.66 -1.92
CA VAL A 19 -1.69 16.22 -1.96
C VAL A 19 -0.20 16.02 -2.24
N ASP A 20 0.36 16.72 -3.21
CA ASP A 20 1.79 16.68 -3.52
C ASP A 20 2.64 17.13 -2.31
N GLN A 21 2.22 18.20 -1.62
CA GLN A 21 2.91 18.73 -0.45
C GLN A 21 2.92 17.70 0.70
N TYR A 22 1.78 17.16 1.08
CA TYR A 22 1.68 16.20 2.19
C TYR A 22 2.45 14.91 1.91
N LEU A 23 2.46 14.44 0.66
CA LEU A 23 3.29 13.29 0.27
C LEU A 23 4.80 13.58 0.36
N ILE A 24 5.22 14.80 0.10
CA ILE A 24 6.63 15.22 0.28
C ILE A 24 6.95 15.26 1.78
N GLU A 25 6.14 15.93 2.59
CA GLU A 25 6.31 16.02 4.05
C GLU A 25 6.41 14.63 4.69
N ALA A 26 5.51 13.71 4.32
CA ALA A 26 5.53 12.33 4.83
C ALA A 26 6.81 11.56 4.46
N ARG A 27 7.49 11.91 3.38
CA ARG A 27 8.70 11.22 2.90
C ARG A 27 10.00 11.83 3.43
N GLU A 28 9.99 13.11 3.77
CA GLU A 28 11.16 13.82 4.27
C GLU A 28 11.45 13.54 5.75
N SER A 29 10.43 13.14 6.52
CA SER A 29 10.59 12.82 7.93
C SER A 29 10.81 11.34 8.19
N ALA A 30 11.75 11.03 9.08
CA ALA A 30 11.92 9.69 9.65
C ALA A 30 11.04 9.47 10.91
N ASP A 31 10.48 10.55 11.48
CA ASP A 31 9.62 10.48 12.67
C ASP A 31 8.25 9.89 12.29
N PRO A 32 7.84 8.75 12.90
CA PRO A 32 6.56 8.12 12.61
C PRO A 32 5.35 9.01 12.90
N ALA A 33 5.40 9.88 13.91
CA ALA A 33 4.29 10.75 14.27
C ALA A 33 4.10 11.85 13.22
N VAL A 34 5.18 12.47 12.77
CA VAL A 34 5.15 13.47 11.69
C VAL A 34 4.64 12.86 10.39
N ARG A 35 5.08 11.65 10.09
CA ARG A 35 4.62 10.92 8.90
C ARG A 35 3.14 10.59 8.96
N ALA A 36 2.66 10.11 10.13
CA ALA A 36 1.25 9.81 10.33
C ALA A 36 0.38 11.05 10.10
N GLU A 37 0.72 12.18 10.72
CA GLU A 37 0.01 13.44 10.54
C GLU A 37 -0.03 13.90 9.07
N ALA A 38 1.07 13.79 8.36
CA ALA A 38 1.13 14.15 6.94
C ALA A 38 0.27 13.23 6.06
N TYR A 39 0.26 11.92 6.35
CA TYR A 39 -0.62 10.96 5.65
C TYR A 39 -2.10 11.16 5.99
N ASP A 40 -2.45 11.56 7.21
CA ASP A 40 -3.83 11.88 7.57
C ASP A 40 -4.33 13.08 6.75
N LYS A 41 -3.55 14.16 6.69
CA LYS A 41 -3.86 15.33 5.85
C LYS A 41 -3.97 14.98 4.37
N PHE A 42 -3.08 14.11 3.88
CA PHE A 42 -3.14 13.59 2.51
C PHE A 42 -4.46 12.85 2.24
N GLN A 43 -4.88 11.98 3.15
CA GLN A 43 -6.13 11.21 3.00
C GLN A 43 -7.35 12.12 3.04
N GLU A 44 -7.38 13.11 3.94
CA GLU A 44 -8.46 14.09 4.00
C GLU A 44 -8.58 14.90 2.71
N GLU A 45 -7.45 15.34 2.15
CA GLU A 45 -7.46 16.12 0.92
C GLU A 45 -7.84 15.29 -0.30
N LEU A 46 -7.36 14.04 -0.36
CA LEU A 46 -7.74 13.11 -1.40
C LEU A 46 -9.23 12.73 -1.35
N ALA A 47 -9.84 12.73 -0.15
CA ALA A 47 -11.27 12.49 0.00
C ALA A 47 -12.14 13.65 -0.52
N LYS A 48 -11.63 14.89 -0.46
CA LYS A 48 -12.32 16.08 -1.00
C LYS A 48 -12.24 16.16 -2.53
N ASP A 49 -11.12 15.73 -3.09
CA ASP A 49 -10.83 15.75 -4.53
C ASP A 49 -10.24 14.40 -4.95
N PRO A 50 -11.07 13.37 -5.10
CA PRO A 50 -10.60 12.00 -5.32
C PRO A 50 -10.06 11.80 -6.73
N ALA A 51 -8.87 11.19 -6.84
CA ALA A 51 -8.26 10.79 -8.11
C ALA A 51 -9.02 9.66 -8.81
N PHE A 52 -9.72 8.84 -8.02
CA PHE A 52 -10.50 7.67 -8.46
C PHE A 52 -11.74 7.51 -7.61
N THR A 53 -12.74 6.82 -8.12
CA THR A 53 -13.87 6.35 -7.32
C THR A 53 -13.42 5.12 -6.53
N PHE A 54 -13.33 5.26 -5.21
CA PHE A 54 -13.03 4.14 -4.32
C PHE A 54 -14.32 3.34 -4.08
N ILE A 55 -14.31 2.05 -4.44
CA ILE A 55 -15.51 1.19 -4.34
C ILE A 55 -15.37 0.26 -3.14
N CYS A 56 -14.30 -0.50 -3.07
CA CYS A 56 -14.06 -1.47 -2.01
C CYS A 56 -12.60 -1.89 -1.94
N TYR A 57 -12.23 -2.55 -0.84
CA TYR A 57 -11.00 -3.35 -0.78
C TYR A 57 -11.30 -4.74 -1.32
N ILE A 58 -10.35 -5.31 -2.04
CA ILE A 58 -10.43 -6.69 -2.52
C ILE A 58 -9.61 -7.56 -1.57
N ASP A 59 -10.25 -8.57 -1.02
CA ASP A 59 -9.57 -9.56 -0.18
C ASP A 59 -8.63 -10.44 -1.03
N ALA A 60 -7.42 -10.65 -0.54
CA ALA A 60 -6.49 -11.61 -1.11
C ALA A 60 -6.70 -12.98 -0.45
N ASN A 61 -7.16 -13.94 -1.22
CA ASN A 61 -7.42 -15.29 -0.72
C ASN A 61 -6.30 -16.24 -1.17
N TYR A 62 -5.75 -16.96 -0.23
CA TYR A 62 -4.70 -17.96 -0.47
C TYR A 62 -5.18 -19.33 -0.01
N VAL A 63 -4.89 -20.33 -0.81
CA VAL A 63 -5.19 -21.73 -0.49
C VAL A 63 -3.88 -22.51 -0.50
N ALA A 64 -3.64 -23.24 0.57
CA ALA A 64 -2.46 -24.07 0.71
C ALA A 64 -2.87 -25.47 1.21
N ASN A 65 -2.03 -26.47 0.93
CA ASN A 65 -2.21 -27.80 1.51
C ASN A 65 -2.01 -27.71 3.02
N SER A 66 -2.83 -28.44 3.78
CA SER A 66 -2.77 -28.47 5.25
C SER A 66 -1.46 -29.00 5.84
N SER A 67 -0.66 -29.71 5.03
CA SER A 67 0.69 -30.14 5.42
C SER A 67 1.71 -28.99 5.45
N ILE A 68 1.43 -27.85 4.81
CA ILE A 68 2.33 -26.70 4.82
C ILE A 68 2.10 -25.90 6.11
N GLN A 69 3.17 -25.75 6.90
CA GLN A 69 3.15 -25.01 8.16
C GLN A 69 4.06 -23.77 8.05
N GLY A 70 3.83 -22.78 8.92
CA GLY A 70 4.61 -21.54 8.94
C GLY A 70 4.05 -20.42 8.06
N ILE A 71 2.90 -20.63 7.41
CA ILE A 71 2.22 -19.55 6.68
C ILE A 71 1.64 -18.58 7.72
N SER A 72 2.11 -17.32 7.69
CA SER A 72 1.58 -16.27 8.55
C SER A 72 0.57 -15.43 7.78
N ALA A 73 -0.67 -15.41 8.25
CA ALA A 73 -1.73 -14.58 7.69
C ALA A 73 -1.64 -13.11 8.17
N ASP A 74 -0.98 -12.87 9.31
CA ASP A 74 -1.02 -11.56 9.98
C ASP A 74 -0.17 -10.48 9.30
N THR A 75 0.70 -10.86 8.38
CA THR A 75 1.66 -9.98 7.73
C THR A 75 1.65 -10.07 6.20
N VAL A 76 0.60 -10.62 5.62
CA VAL A 76 0.48 -10.73 4.16
C VAL A 76 0.23 -9.34 3.56
N MET A 77 1.17 -8.89 2.74
CA MET A 77 1.13 -7.59 2.08
C MET A 77 0.33 -7.60 0.76
N GLY A 78 -0.76 -8.35 0.72
CA GLY A 78 -1.59 -8.47 -0.46
C GLY A 78 -0.97 -9.36 -1.56
N HIS A 79 -1.43 -9.19 -2.79
CA HIS A 79 -1.02 -10.01 -3.93
C HIS A 79 0.12 -9.40 -4.77
N HIS A 80 0.60 -8.22 -4.39
CA HIS A 80 1.73 -7.56 -5.08
C HIS A 80 3.06 -7.91 -4.41
N GLY A 81 4.11 -7.99 -5.23
CA GLY A 81 5.44 -8.32 -4.77
C GLY A 81 5.54 -9.79 -4.33
N VAL A 82 6.20 -10.02 -3.20
CA VAL A 82 6.38 -11.39 -2.66
C VAL A 82 5.10 -11.97 -2.04
N GLY A 83 4.15 -11.10 -1.67
CA GLY A 83 2.87 -11.51 -1.10
C GLY A 83 3.03 -12.48 0.07
N ILE A 84 2.29 -13.59 0.03
CA ILE A 84 2.32 -14.64 1.06
C ILE A 84 3.69 -15.34 1.20
N PHE A 85 4.55 -15.25 0.18
CA PHE A 85 5.86 -15.91 0.18
C PHE A 85 6.95 -15.12 0.93
N TRP A 86 6.61 -14.03 1.58
CA TRP A 86 7.58 -13.18 2.26
C TRP A 86 8.42 -13.94 3.30
N ASN A 87 7.87 -14.98 3.93
CA ASN A 87 8.55 -15.83 4.91
C ASN A 87 8.66 -17.30 4.45
N VAL A 88 8.67 -17.55 3.15
CA VAL A 88 8.70 -18.92 2.60
C VAL A 88 9.88 -19.76 3.09
N ALA A 89 10.97 -19.15 3.50
CA ALA A 89 12.13 -19.83 4.08
C ALA A 89 11.83 -20.49 5.44
N ASP A 90 10.79 -20.03 6.13
CA ASP A 90 10.36 -20.55 7.43
C ASP A 90 9.28 -21.65 7.31
N TRP A 91 8.82 -21.91 6.08
CA TRP A 91 7.79 -22.90 5.86
C TRP A 91 8.35 -24.32 5.96
N THR A 92 7.53 -25.21 6.51
CA THR A 92 7.86 -26.62 6.61
C THR A 92 6.72 -27.46 6.05
N ILE A 93 7.06 -28.66 5.58
CA ILE A 93 6.07 -29.65 5.16
C ILE A 93 5.98 -30.68 6.29
N GLY A 94 4.83 -30.69 6.96
CA GLY A 94 4.51 -31.70 7.95
C GLY A 94 4.02 -32.99 7.28
N ASN A 95 4.28 -34.11 7.92
CA ASN A 95 3.73 -35.42 7.53
C ASN A 95 2.30 -35.56 8.00
#